data_0337f38d332562ec6e14fde504dfbaab
#
_entry.id   0337f38d332562ec6e14fde504dfbaab
#
_cell.length_a   1.000
_cell.length_b   1.000
_cell.length_c   1.000
_cell.angle_alpha   90.00
_cell.angle_beta   90.00
_cell.angle_gamma   90.00
#
_symmetry.space_group_name_H-M   'P 1'
#
loop_
_entity.id
_entity.type
_entity.pdbx_description
1 polymer ?
#
loop_
_entity_poly.entity_id
_entity_poly.type
_entity_poly.pdbx_seq_one_letter_code
_entity_poly.pdbx_strand_id
1 'polypeptide(L)'
;MKRSNRLVLLVGIFLAVLAFVGIFVLLQGSPNQGGQDDQSLRKTTRVIALQDIPLGSVITDPMIDTQTDIPIEQAATNGFKDQALVIGQTARQEVKAGQEITQATLQGGTAIGQCSEVKVPTGQRAVAVQVDQVTGVGTLIKPGDFVDMVVGFTGDKFPVVQVQPQAGTGQAGITVVSGLNSTSVKLLLQGMQVLCSLLPPPPVDANGQPVSQQGLNGQQEIVIISVNSQQAEVVKFAQLDGNVSLVLRNAGEFFDPNTNEPIPAIPDVTTGITLKVLVDGGYGVLPPEVIEAVLPEQNAP
;
A
#
# COMPACT_ATOMS: atom_id res chain seq x y z
N MET A 1 2.76 -77.78 -58.83
CA MET A 1 2.55 -76.35 -58.42
C MET A 1 2.59 -76.21 -56.90
N LYS A 2 3.70 -76.53 -56.22
CA LYS A 2 3.82 -76.39 -54.73
C LYS A 2 5.13 -75.72 -54.22
N ARG A 3 6.02 -75.28 -55.15
CA ARG A 3 7.31 -74.66 -54.77
C ARG A 3 7.29 -73.12 -54.75
N SER A 4 6.34 -72.49 -55.44
CA SER A 4 6.22 -71.05 -55.55
C SER A 4 5.77 -70.39 -54.25
N ASN A 5 4.85 -71.00 -53.50
CA ASN A 5 4.30 -70.40 -52.27
C ASN A 5 5.30 -70.34 -51.10
N ARG A 6 6.29 -71.28 -51.12
CA ARG A 6 7.34 -71.22 -50.06
C ARG A 6 8.32 -70.07 -50.27
N LEU A 7 8.58 -69.74 -51.56
CA LEU A 7 9.47 -68.62 -51.89
C LEU A 7 8.83 -67.28 -51.58
N VAL A 8 7.53 -67.10 -51.83
CA VAL A 8 6.76 -65.92 -51.49
C VAL A 8 6.68 -65.74 -49.96
N LEU A 9 6.49 -66.83 -49.22
CA LEU A 9 6.46 -66.79 -47.75
C LEU A 9 7.83 -66.42 -47.13
N LEU A 10 8.92 -66.97 -47.72
CA LEU A 10 10.28 -66.59 -47.29
C LEU A 10 10.61 -65.13 -47.55
N VAL A 11 10.19 -64.60 -48.74
CA VAL A 11 10.38 -63.18 -49.07
C VAL A 11 9.54 -62.27 -48.13
N GLY A 12 8.30 -62.69 -47.81
CA GLY A 12 7.45 -61.96 -46.86
C GLY A 12 8.05 -61.88 -45.43
N ILE A 13 8.57 -63.02 -44.96
CA ILE A 13 9.25 -63.06 -43.62
C ILE A 13 10.49 -62.20 -43.64
N PHE A 14 11.30 -62.24 -44.71
CA PHE A 14 12.50 -61.45 -44.85
C PHE A 14 12.20 -59.94 -44.86
N LEU A 15 11.16 -59.51 -45.59
CA LEU A 15 10.71 -58.11 -45.60
C LEU A 15 10.15 -57.67 -44.21
N ALA A 16 9.43 -58.56 -43.55
CA ALA A 16 8.91 -58.28 -42.20
C ALA A 16 10.06 -58.12 -41.17
N VAL A 17 11.09 -58.95 -41.25
CA VAL A 17 12.28 -58.81 -40.37
C VAL A 17 13.06 -57.52 -40.69
N LEU A 18 13.24 -57.19 -41.99
CA LEU A 18 13.87 -55.92 -42.37
C LEU A 18 13.09 -54.70 -41.90
N ALA A 19 11.76 -54.74 -42.02
CA ALA A 19 10.92 -53.66 -41.50
C ALA A 19 11.00 -53.57 -39.98
N PHE A 20 11.01 -54.69 -39.27
CA PHE A 20 11.15 -54.71 -37.80
C PHE A 20 12.53 -54.19 -37.35
N VAL A 21 13.60 -54.63 -38.03
CA VAL A 21 14.96 -54.13 -37.74
C VAL A 21 15.07 -52.63 -38.07
N GLY A 22 14.46 -52.18 -39.19
CA GLY A 22 14.41 -50.77 -39.55
C GLY A 22 13.69 -49.90 -38.51
N ILE A 23 12.52 -50.36 -38.05
CA ILE A 23 11.76 -49.69 -36.98
C ILE A 23 12.54 -49.73 -35.66
N PHE A 24 13.16 -50.86 -35.34
CA PHE A 24 13.95 -51.01 -34.11
C PHE A 24 15.21 -50.10 -34.11
N VAL A 25 15.90 -49.98 -35.24
CA VAL A 25 17.01 -49.07 -35.42
C VAL A 25 16.55 -47.61 -35.39
N LEU A 26 15.39 -47.27 -35.97
CA LEU A 26 14.81 -45.94 -35.86
C LEU A 26 14.38 -45.60 -34.43
N LEU A 27 13.87 -46.57 -33.68
CA LEU A 27 13.53 -46.42 -32.27
C LEU A 27 14.77 -46.35 -31.34
N GLN A 28 15.84 -47.06 -31.71
CA GLN A 28 17.11 -46.96 -30.96
C GLN A 28 18.01 -45.81 -31.46
N GLY A 29 17.84 -45.40 -32.71
CA GLY A 29 18.65 -44.37 -33.37
C GLY A 29 18.09 -42.96 -33.29
N SER A 30 16.96 -42.72 -32.57
CA SER A 30 16.69 -41.42 -32.04
C SER A 30 17.61 -41.23 -30.82
N PRO A 31 18.72 -40.51 -30.99
CA PRO A 31 19.23 -39.86 -29.82
C PRO A 31 18.05 -39.02 -29.35
N ASN A 32 17.60 -39.30 -28.16
CA ASN A 32 16.68 -38.47 -27.44
C ASN A 32 17.39 -37.13 -27.25
N GLN A 33 17.39 -36.31 -28.33
CA GLN A 33 17.49 -34.87 -28.25
C GLN A 33 16.10 -34.35 -27.85
N GLY A 34 15.47 -35.02 -26.89
CA GLY A 34 14.78 -34.34 -25.87
C GLY A 34 15.90 -33.65 -25.09
N GLY A 35 16.10 -32.36 -25.33
CA GLY A 35 16.83 -31.55 -24.44
C GLY A 35 16.23 -31.77 -23.05
N GLN A 36 16.82 -32.64 -22.27
CA GLN A 36 16.94 -32.36 -20.86
C GLN A 36 17.77 -31.10 -20.91
N ASP A 37 17.00 -30.00 -20.97
CA ASP A 37 17.56 -28.69 -20.77
C ASP A 37 18.53 -28.81 -19.61
N ASP A 38 19.74 -28.38 -19.85
CA ASP A 38 20.73 -28.02 -18.83
C ASP A 38 20.19 -26.94 -17.87
N GLN A 39 18.88 -26.89 -17.63
CA GLN A 39 18.25 -26.00 -16.65
C GLN A 39 18.76 -26.31 -15.24
N SER A 40 19.03 -27.57 -14.92
CA SER A 40 19.65 -27.97 -13.66
C SER A 40 21.10 -27.48 -13.51
N LEU A 41 21.74 -27.06 -14.60
CA LEU A 41 23.08 -26.48 -14.62
C LEU A 41 23.07 -24.94 -14.71
N ARG A 42 21.90 -24.33 -14.97
CA ARG A 42 21.81 -22.87 -14.98
C ARG A 42 21.77 -22.34 -13.55
N LYS A 43 22.85 -21.69 -13.18
CA LYS A 43 22.98 -21.03 -11.89
C LYS A 43 22.54 -19.57 -12.00
N THR A 44 21.98 -19.07 -10.94
CA THR A 44 21.56 -17.67 -10.79
C THR A 44 22.00 -17.11 -9.44
N THR A 45 21.80 -15.83 -9.25
CA THR A 45 22.02 -15.11 -8.01
C THR A 45 20.68 -14.71 -7.43
N ARG A 46 20.55 -14.73 -6.10
CA ARG A 46 19.36 -14.21 -5.40
C ARG A 46 19.78 -13.40 -4.18
N VAL A 47 18.94 -12.46 -3.81
CA VAL A 47 19.08 -11.67 -2.58
C VAL A 47 18.19 -12.28 -1.52
N ILE A 48 18.74 -12.58 -0.34
CA ILE A 48 18.03 -13.16 0.80
C ILE A 48 18.11 -12.24 2.01
N ALA A 49 17.14 -12.33 2.90
CA ALA A 49 17.17 -11.70 4.20
C ALA A 49 18.08 -12.50 5.16
N LEU A 50 19.00 -11.83 5.85
CA LEU A 50 19.84 -12.43 6.91
C LEU A 50 19.13 -12.46 8.26
N GLN A 51 18.17 -11.57 8.47
CA GLN A 51 17.36 -11.45 9.68
C GLN A 51 15.91 -11.19 9.32
N ASP A 52 15.00 -11.27 10.31
CA ASP A 52 13.60 -10.90 10.10
C ASP A 52 13.50 -9.41 9.78
N ILE A 53 12.83 -9.07 8.69
CA ILE A 53 12.61 -7.70 8.24
C ILE A 53 11.12 -7.38 8.45
N PRO A 54 10.78 -6.48 9.38
CA PRO A 54 9.41 -6.11 9.66
C PRO A 54 8.75 -5.38 8.49
N LEU A 55 7.42 -5.52 8.38
CA LEU A 55 6.59 -4.71 7.48
C LEU A 55 6.83 -3.21 7.73
N GLY A 56 7.09 -2.46 6.67
CA GLY A 56 7.30 -1.01 6.73
C GLY A 56 8.73 -0.58 7.00
N SER A 57 9.64 -1.49 7.35
CA SER A 57 11.04 -1.14 7.60
C SER A 57 11.81 -0.84 6.31
N VAL A 58 12.78 0.05 6.38
CA VAL A 58 13.71 0.32 5.28
C VAL A 58 14.81 -0.74 5.30
N ILE A 59 15.04 -1.38 4.17
CA ILE A 59 16.05 -2.44 4.02
C ILE A 59 17.43 -1.81 3.91
N THR A 60 18.34 -2.23 4.79
CA THR A 60 19.73 -1.77 4.82
C THR A 60 20.70 -2.92 4.50
N ASP A 61 21.92 -2.56 4.11
CA ASP A 61 22.96 -3.52 3.69
C ASP A 61 23.15 -4.70 4.67
N PRO A 62 23.27 -4.50 6.00
CA PRO A 62 23.49 -5.61 6.92
C PRO A 62 22.31 -6.58 7.09
N MET A 63 21.14 -6.26 6.54
CA MET A 63 19.93 -7.10 6.65
C MET A 63 19.81 -8.16 5.56
N ILE A 64 20.57 -8.01 4.49
CA ILE A 64 20.45 -8.83 3.28
C ILE A 64 21.80 -9.35 2.85
N ASP A 65 21.80 -10.45 2.10
CA ASP A 65 23.01 -11.01 1.47
C ASP A 65 22.69 -11.52 0.07
N THR A 66 23.72 -11.61 -0.75
CA THR A 66 23.62 -12.10 -2.11
C THR A 66 24.16 -13.53 -2.18
N GLN A 67 23.26 -14.49 -2.39
CA GLN A 67 23.64 -15.88 -2.66
C GLN A 67 23.86 -16.08 -4.15
N THR A 68 25.09 -16.52 -4.50
CA THR A 68 25.49 -16.86 -5.86
C THR A 68 25.41 -18.38 -6.09
N ASP A 69 25.51 -18.79 -7.34
CA ASP A 69 25.55 -20.21 -7.74
C ASP A 69 24.34 -21.06 -7.34
N ILE A 70 23.19 -20.44 -7.17
CA ILE A 70 21.93 -21.11 -6.84
C ILE A 70 21.32 -21.72 -8.12
N PRO A 71 20.86 -22.99 -8.09
CA PRO A 71 20.09 -23.54 -9.23
C PRO A 71 18.87 -22.65 -9.53
N ILE A 72 18.63 -22.37 -10.81
CA ILE A 72 17.56 -21.45 -11.24
C ILE A 72 16.17 -21.88 -10.74
N GLU A 73 15.98 -23.19 -10.52
CA GLU A 73 14.74 -23.78 -10.01
C GLU A 73 14.48 -23.43 -8.55
N GLN A 74 15.50 -23.05 -7.79
CA GLN A 74 15.42 -22.67 -6.37
C GLN A 74 15.31 -21.17 -6.15
N ALA A 75 15.44 -20.37 -7.21
CA ALA A 75 15.28 -18.92 -7.15
C ALA A 75 13.87 -18.53 -7.60
N ALA A 76 13.30 -17.53 -6.94
CA ALA A 76 12.01 -16.99 -7.32
C ALA A 76 12.10 -16.32 -8.71
N THR A 77 11.07 -16.48 -9.53
CA THR A 77 11.03 -15.92 -10.89
C THR A 77 11.15 -14.38 -10.89
N ASN A 78 10.66 -13.74 -9.85
CA ASN A 78 10.65 -12.28 -9.65
C ASN A 78 11.54 -11.83 -8.48
N GLY A 79 12.54 -12.66 -8.11
CA GLY A 79 13.54 -12.33 -7.10
C GLY A 79 14.57 -11.32 -7.61
N PHE A 80 15.12 -10.54 -6.69
CA PHE A 80 16.23 -9.63 -7.00
C PHE A 80 17.55 -10.38 -7.08
N LYS A 81 18.39 -9.98 -8.02
CA LYS A 81 19.71 -10.56 -8.23
C LYS A 81 20.86 -9.67 -7.72
N ASP A 82 20.56 -8.41 -7.48
CA ASP A 82 21.50 -7.40 -7.03
C ASP A 82 20.93 -6.69 -5.80
N GLN A 83 21.65 -6.74 -4.69
CA GLN A 83 21.24 -6.08 -3.45
C GLN A 83 21.20 -4.56 -3.56
N ALA A 84 21.95 -3.94 -4.48
CA ALA A 84 21.88 -2.50 -4.71
C ALA A 84 20.49 -2.03 -5.15
N LEU A 85 19.67 -2.91 -5.76
CA LEU A 85 18.29 -2.62 -6.14
C LEU A 85 17.30 -2.72 -4.96
N VAL A 86 17.74 -3.33 -3.87
CA VAL A 86 16.91 -3.63 -2.67
C VAL A 86 17.22 -2.68 -1.52
N ILE A 87 18.49 -2.28 -1.38
CA ILE A 87 18.93 -1.34 -0.34
C ILE A 87 18.19 -0.01 -0.49
N GLY A 88 17.67 0.52 0.63
CA GLY A 88 16.90 1.75 0.67
C GLY A 88 15.42 1.59 0.31
N GLN A 89 14.99 0.39 -0.14
CA GLN A 89 13.58 0.10 -0.36
C GLN A 89 12.87 -0.22 0.96
N THR A 90 11.56 0.03 1.00
CA THR A 90 10.73 -0.30 2.16
C THR A 90 10.11 -1.68 1.98
N ALA A 91 10.22 -2.53 3.00
CA ALA A 91 9.55 -3.83 3.02
C ALA A 91 8.02 -3.64 3.09
N ARG A 92 7.30 -4.14 2.09
CA ARG A 92 5.84 -4.07 1.98
C ARG A 92 5.15 -5.33 2.49
N GLN A 93 5.93 -6.31 2.91
CA GLN A 93 5.52 -7.52 3.60
C GLN A 93 6.59 -7.87 4.63
N GLU A 94 6.21 -8.61 5.67
CA GLU A 94 7.17 -9.20 6.61
C GLU A 94 8.04 -10.23 5.87
N VAL A 95 9.36 -10.12 5.97
CA VAL A 95 10.32 -11.06 5.36
C VAL A 95 11.05 -11.78 6.47
N LYS A 96 11.04 -13.10 6.44
CA LYS A 96 11.74 -13.91 7.42
C LYS A 96 13.20 -14.13 7.05
N ALA A 97 14.06 -14.32 8.05
CA ALA A 97 15.45 -14.70 7.85
C ALA A 97 15.55 -15.91 6.92
N GLY A 98 16.44 -15.85 5.93
CA GLY A 98 16.63 -16.87 4.89
C GLY A 98 15.64 -16.79 3.72
N GLN A 99 14.62 -15.94 3.78
CA GLN A 99 13.66 -15.76 2.69
C GLN A 99 14.25 -14.89 1.58
N GLU A 100 13.95 -15.24 0.33
CA GLU A 100 14.34 -14.46 -0.84
C GLU A 100 13.55 -13.16 -0.95
N ILE A 101 14.25 -12.06 -1.24
CA ILE A 101 13.62 -10.77 -1.50
C ILE A 101 13.11 -10.75 -2.95
N THR A 102 11.82 -10.55 -3.09
CA THR A 102 11.14 -10.54 -4.38
C THR A 102 10.48 -9.20 -4.66
N GLN A 103 10.06 -9.00 -5.88
CA GLN A 103 9.29 -7.80 -6.25
C GLN A 103 8.01 -7.66 -5.41
N ALA A 104 7.36 -8.77 -5.06
CA ALA A 104 6.16 -8.77 -4.21
C ALA A 104 6.45 -8.26 -2.79
N THR A 105 7.61 -8.58 -2.22
CA THR A 105 8.00 -8.11 -0.89
C THR A 105 8.28 -6.61 -0.82
N LEU A 106 8.63 -5.99 -1.95
CA LEU A 106 8.94 -4.55 -2.04
C LEU A 106 7.79 -3.70 -2.60
N GLN A 107 6.96 -4.25 -3.46
CA GLN A 107 5.88 -3.47 -4.08
C GLN A 107 4.59 -3.48 -3.25
N GLY A 108 4.42 -4.44 -2.37
CA GLY A 108 3.15 -4.70 -1.73
C GLY A 108 2.07 -5.07 -2.75
N GLY A 109 1.18 -5.93 -2.36
CA GLY A 109 0.09 -6.23 -3.27
C GLY A 109 -1.04 -5.21 -3.16
N THR A 110 -1.44 -4.67 -4.28
CA THR A 110 -2.61 -3.77 -4.38
C THR A 110 -3.87 -4.51 -4.84
N ALA A 111 -3.78 -5.82 -5.11
CA ALA A 111 -4.92 -6.58 -5.59
C ALA A 111 -5.90 -6.94 -4.45
N ILE A 112 -7.19 -6.90 -4.77
CA ILE A 112 -8.25 -7.41 -3.90
C ILE A 112 -7.90 -8.87 -3.52
N GLY A 113 -7.77 -9.15 -2.22
CA GLY A 113 -7.39 -10.47 -1.70
C GLY A 113 -5.98 -10.55 -1.09
N GLN A 114 -5.11 -9.59 -1.32
CA GLN A 114 -3.77 -9.56 -0.71
C GLN A 114 -3.77 -9.11 0.76
N CYS A 115 -4.91 -8.62 1.25
CA CYS A 115 -5.11 -8.33 2.67
C CYS A 115 -5.48 -9.57 3.52
N SER A 116 -5.58 -10.75 2.93
CA SER A 116 -5.98 -11.98 3.65
C SER A 116 -4.98 -12.42 4.72
N GLU A 117 -3.73 -11.99 4.63
CA GLU A 117 -2.66 -12.34 5.57
C GLU A 117 -2.28 -11.18 6.51
N VAL A 118 -3.11 -10.13 6.58
CA VAL A 118 -2.83 -8.99 7.46
C VAL A 118 -2.83 -9.42 8.91
N LYS A 119 -1.68 -9.31 9.55
CA LYS A 119 -1.51 -9.52 10.99
C LYS A 119 -1.70 -8.19 11.72
N VAL A 120 -2.68 -8.15 12.60
CA VAL A 120 -2.88 -7.01 13.51
C VAL A 120 -1.87 -7.14 14.67
N PRO A 121 -1.02 -6.15 14.94
CA PRO A 121 -0.08 -6.20 16.06
C PRO A 121 -0.80 -6.36 17.41
N THR A 122 -0.15 -7.02 18.35
CA THR A 122 -0.72 -7.26 19.70
C THR A 122 -1.08 -5.93 20.36
N GLY A 123 -2.31 -5.85 20.90
CA GLY A 123 -2.83 -4.65 21.54
C GLY A 123 -3.39 -3.61 20.58
N GLN A 124 -3.22 -3.80 19.26
CA GLN A 124 -3.77 -2.92 18.23
C GLN A 124 -5.07 -3.48 17.64
N ARG A 125 -5.73 -2.65 16.84
CA ARG A 125 -6.96 -2.95 16.10
C ARG A 125 -6.82 -2.45 14.68
N ALA A 126 -7.33 -3.22 13.72
CA ALA A 126 -7.43 -2.82 12.33
C ALA A 126 -8.73 -2.02 12.13
N VAL A 127 -8.60 -0.82 11.62
CA VAL A 127 -9.76 0.04 11.28
C VAL A 127 -9.65 0.44 9.82
N ALA A 128 -10.76 0.30 9.08
CA ALA A 128 -10.84 0.72 7.70
C ALA A 128 -11.21 2.21 7.61
N VAL A 129 -10.48 2.94 6.79
CA VAL A 129 -10.74 4.34 6.45
C VAL A 129 -10.93 4.42 4.94
N GLN A 130 -12.06 4.96 4.51
CA GLN A 130 -12.31 5.21 3.10
C GLN A 130 -11.83 6.61 2.74
N VAL A 131 -11.00 6.70 1.73
CA VAL A 131 -10.48 7.96 1.15
C VAL A 131 -10.63 7.92 -0.36
N ASP A 132 -10.52 9.08 -0.98
CA ASP A 132 -10.41 9.20 -2.43
C ASP A 132 -8.96 9.52 -2.85
N GLN A 133 -8.74 9.71 -4.14
CA GLN A 133 -7.41 10.03 -4.66
C GLN A 133 -6.82 11.32 -4.09
N VAL A 134 -7.65 12.29 -3.68
CA VAL A 134 -7.18 13.57 -3.13
C VAL A 134 -6.88 13.42 -1.64
N THR A 135 -7.80 12.82 -0.90
CA THR A 135 -7.70 12.63 0.55
C THR A 135 -6.81 11.47 0.96
N GLY A 136 -6.47 10.57 0.01
CA GLY A 136 -5.59 9.39 0.17
C GLY A 136 -4.25 9.51 -0.56
N VAL A 137 -3.72 10.72 -0.71
CA VAL A 137 -2.37 10.97 -1.30
C VAL A 137 -2.21 10.35 -2.70
N GLY A 138 -3.23 10.44 -3.55
CA GLY A 138 -3.15 9.99 -4.94
C GLY A 138 -3.02 8.47 -5.12
N THR A 139 -3.51 7.66 -4.18
CA THR A 139 -3.38 6.20 -4.16
C THR A 139 -1.93 5.70 -4.00
N LEU A 140 -1.07 6.52 -3.41
CA LEU A 140 0.32 6.15 -3.14
C LEU A 140 0.49 5.36 -1.84
N ILE A 141 -0.53 5.35 -0.98
CA ILE A 141 -0.49 4.65 0.32
C ILE A 141 -0.41 3.14 0.10
N LYS A 142 0.58 2.52 0.72
CA LYS A 142 0.86 1.08 0.60
C LYS A 142 0.94 0.41 1.96
N PRO A 143 0.75 -0.92 2.04
CA PRO A 143 1.03 -1.67 3.27
C PRO A 143 2.43 -1.38 3.80
N GLY A 144 2.54 -1.17 5.11
CA GLY A 144 3.78 -0.81 5.78
C GLY A 144 4.11 0.67 5.82
N ASP A 145 3.38 1.53 5.12
CA ASP A 145 3.52 2.98 5.26
C ASP A 145 2.99 3.44 6.62
N PHE A 146 3.40 4.64 7.00
CA PHE A 146 2.88 5.35 8.17
C PHE A 146 2.15 6.59 7.71
N VAL A 147 0.98 6.81 8.30
CA VAL A 147 0.11 7.93 7.94
C VAL A 147 -0.33 8.69 9.18
N ASP A 148 -0.55 9.98 8.98
CA ASP A 148 -1.25 10.84 9.92
C ASP A 148 -2.67 11.08 9.41
N MET A 149 -3.60 11.36 10.34
CA MET A 149 -4.98 11.67 10.02
C MET A 149 -5.26 13.13 10.30
N VAL A 150 -5.61 13.86 9.26
CA VAL A 150 -6.13 15.22 9.33
C VAL A 150 -7.64 15.17 9.20
N VAL A 151 -8.33 15.86 10.08
CA VAL A 151 -9.80 15.93 10.08
C VAL A 151 -10.26 17.36 9.99
N GLY A 152 -11.15 17.64 9.04
CA GLY A 152 -11.85 18.90 8.90
C GLY A 152 -13.29 18.75 9.40
N PHE A 153 -13.70 19.64 10.31
CA PHE A 153 -15.09 19.75 10.74
C PHE A 153 -15.68 21.02 10.15
N THR A 154 -16.79 20.90 9.43
CA THR A 154 -17.47 22.02 8.80
C THR A 154 -18.45 22.71 9.74
N GLY A 155 -18.69 24.01 9.51
CA GLY A 155 -19.32 24.95 10.40
C GLY A 155 -20.71 24.66 10.95
N ASP A 156 -21.46 23.78 10.35
CA ASP A 156 -22.81 23.48 10.81
C ASP A 156 -22.86 22.65 12.10
N LYS A 157 -21.73 22.04 12.49
CA LYS A 157 -21.64 21.14 13.64
C LYS A 157 -21.17 21.83 14.93
N PHE A 158 -20.52 22.99 14.82
CA PHE A 158 -20.05 23.77 15.98
C PHE A 158 -20.59 25.18 15.90
N PRO A 159 -21.76 25.47 16.51
CA PRO A 159 -22.28 26.83 16.54
C PRO A 159 -21.29 27.72 17.29
N VAL A 160 -20.89 28.82 16.69
CA VAL A 160 -20.14 29.85 17.38
C VAL A 160 -21.11 30.59 18.29
N VAL A 161 -20.85 30.53 19.60
CA VAL A 161 -21.68 31.19 20.60
C VAL A 161 -20.90 32.37 21.21
N GLN A 162 -21.57 33.52 21.32
CA GLN A 162 -21.08 34.66 22.07
C GLN A 162 -21.67 34.60 23.48
N VAL A 163 -20.78 34.57 24.48
CA VAL A 163 -21.16 34.64 25.87
C VAL A 163 -21.02 36.09 26.31
N GLN A 164 -22.15 36.76 26.59
CA GLN A 164 -22.15 38.11 27.12
C GLN A 164 -22.56 38.14 28.60
N PRO A 165 -21.85 38.84 29.48
CA PRO A 165 -22.32 39.05 30.82
C PRO A 165 -23.61 39.87 30.80
N GLN A 166 -24.71 39.31 31.29
CA GLN A 166 -25.98 40.04 31.39
C GLN A 166 -25.96 40.94 32.62
N ALA A 167 -26.01 42.25 32.42
CA ALA A 167 -25.99 43.21 33.47
C ALA A 167 -27.18 43.02 34.39
N GLY A 168 -26.93 42.79 35.69
CA GLY A 168 -27.92 42.75 36.74
C GLY A 168 -28.47 41.39 37.15
N THR A 169 -28.19 40.30 36.47
CA THR A 169 -28.73 38.97 36.84
C THR A 169 -27.67 37.95 37.24
N GLY A 170 -26.39 38.24 37.07
CA GLY A 170 -25.31 37.29 37.33
C GLY A 170 -25.30 36.06 36.39
N GLN A 171 -26.20 35.99 35.42
CA GLN A 171 -26.27 34.92 34.43
C GLN A 171 -25.63 35.38 33.11
N ALA A 172 -24.89 34.47 32.49
CA ALA A 172 -24.29 34.75 31.19
C ALA A 172 -25.35 34.54 30.09
N GLY A 173 -25.62 35.54 29.30
CA GLY A 173 -26.44 35.41 28.09
C GLY A 173 -25.60 34.70 26.99
N ILE A 174 -26.15 33.62 26.42
CA ILE A 174 -25.56 32.90 25.32
C ILE A 174 -26.32 33.25 24.04
N THR A 175 -25.62 33.84 23.08
CA THR A 175 -26.18 34.15 21.77
C THR A 175 -25.45 33.36 20.71
N VAL A 176 -26.19 32.65 19.85
CA VAL A 176 -25.59 31.98 18.70
C VAL A 176 -25.28 33.03 17.63
N VAL A 177 -24.01 33.12 17.24
CA VAL A 177 -23.56 34.03 16.18
C VAL A 177 -23.71 33.30 14.84
N SER A 178 -24.67 33.72 14.04
CA SER A 178 -24.87 33.21 12.69
C SER A 178 -23.96 33.91 11.69
N GLY A 179 -23.59 33.22 10.61
CA GLY A 179 -22.79 33.78 9.52
C GLY A 179 -21.28 33.68 9.69
N LEU A 180 -20.79 33.14 10.79
CA LEU A 180 -19.38 32.82 10.95
C LEU A 180 -19.08 31.38 10.46
N ASN A 181 -18.00 31.25 9.72
CA ASN A 181 -17.50 29.92 9.33
C ASN A 181 -16.75 29.28 10.50
N SER A 182 -17.34 28.26 11.10
CA SER A 182 -16.77 27.49 12.21
C SER A 182 -15.97 26.26 11.75
N THR A 183 -15.56 26.21 10.49
CA THR A 183 -14.69 25.16 9.98
C THR A 183 -13.38 25.14 10.78
N SER A 184 -13.04 23.96 11.27
CA SER A 184 -11.77 23.71 11.95
C SER A 184 -11.10 22.50 11.35
N VAL A 185 -9.77 22.56 11.19
CA VAL A 185 -8.95 21.46 10.68
C VAL A 185 -7.89 21.13 11.72
N LYS A 186 -7.73 19.86 12.02
CA LYS A 186 -6.76 19.38 13.01
C LYS A 186 -6.05 18.13 12.54
N LEU A 187 -4.75 18.06 12.75
CA LEU A 187 -3.98 16.81 12.73
C LEU A 187 -4.38 16.02 13.98
N LEU A 188 -5.21 14.99 13.81
CA LEU A 188 -5.92 14.34 14.91
C LEU A 188 -5.16 13.14 15.47
N LEU A 189 -4.70 12.26 14.60
CA LEU A 189 -3.92 11.08 14.95
C LEU A 189 -2.65 11.04 14.10
N GLN A 190 -1.58 10.50 14.65
CA GLN A 190 -0.27 10.50 14.01
C GLN A 190 0.41 9.14 14.09
N GLY A 191 1.19 8.82 13.07
CA GLY A 191 2.05 7.64 13.04
C GLY A 191 1.31 6.31 13.01
N MET A 192 0.14 6.25 12.39
CA MET A 192 -0.60 5.01 12.26
C MET A 192 -0.03 4.17 11.11
N GLN A 193 0.30 2.91 11.40
CA GLN A 193 0.80 1.99 10.38
C GLN A 193 -0.35 1.50 9.48
N VAL A 194 -0.11 1.54 8.19
CA VAL A 194 -1.00 0.96 7.17
C VAL A 194 -0.77 -0.54 7.11
N LEU A 195 -1.80 -1.31 7.42
CA LEU A 195 -1.77 -2.77 7.34
C LEU A 195 -2.10 -3.26 5.94
N CYS A 196 -3.00 -2.56 5.27
CA CYS A 196 -3.41 -2.89 3.91
C CYS A 196 -4.08 -1.71 3.23
N SER A 197 -3.99 -1.67 1.90
CA SER A 197 -4.71 -0.73 1.04
C SER A 197 -5.48 -1.52 -0.03
N LEU A 198 -6.76 -1.23 -0.18
CA LEU A 198 -7.66 -1.88 -1.12
C LEU A 198 -8.12 -0.86 -2.17
N LEU A 199 -7.68 -1.06 -3.38
CA LEU A 199 -8.15 -0.33 -4.55
C LEU A 199 -9.25 -1.14 -5.24
N PRO A 200 -10.37 -0.52 -5.66
CA PRO A 200 -11.35 -1.20 -6.49
C PRO A 200 -10.69 -1.63 -7.82
N PRO A 201 -11.14 -2.75 -8.42
CA PRO A 201 -10.63 -3.18 -9.71
C PRO A 201 -10.85 -2.09 -10.76
N PRO A 202 -9.93 -1.93 -11.73
CA PRO A 202 -10.14 -1.01 -12.84
C PRO A 202 -11.43 -1.35 -13.58
N PRO A 203 -12.20 -0.35 -14.04
CA PRO A 203 -13.37 -0.61 -14.85
C PRO A 203 -12.95 -1.36 -16.12
N VAL A 204 -13.80 -2.28 -16.57
CA VAL A 204 -13.60 -3.02 -17.80
C VAL A 204 -14.52 -2.49 -18.90
N ASP A 205 -14.04 -2.51 -20.14
CA ASP A 205 -14.86 -2.18 -21.31
C ASP A 205 -15.88 -3.29 -21.61
N ALA A 206 -16.70 -3.08 -22.64
CA ALA A 206 -17.70 -4.05 -23.07
C ALA A 206 -17.10 -5.42 -23.51
N ASN A 207 -15.79 -5.47 -23.73
CA ASN A 207 -15.05 -6.68 -24.13
C ASN A 207 -14.32 -7.32 -22.92
N GLY A 208 -14.50 -6.78 -21.72
CA GLY A 208 -13.84 -7.29 -20.50
C GLY A 208 -12.38 -6.87 -20.37
N GLN A 209 -11.90 -5.91 -21.19
CA GLN A 209 -10.54 -5.42 -21.09
C GLN A 209 -10.46 -4.27 -20.06
N PRO A 210 -9.41 -4.23 -19.21
CA PRO A 210 -9.21 -3.11 -18.30
C PRO A 210 -9.08 -1.80 -19.07
N VAL A 211 -9.92 -0.83 -18.74
CA VAL A 211 -9.80 0.52 -19.31
C VAL A 211 -8.70 1.25 -18.57
N SER A 212 -7.64 1.63 -19.28
CA SER A 212 -6.58 2.46 -18.73
C SER A 212 -7.15 3.84 -18.41
N GLN A 213 -7.44 4.09 -17.14
CA GLN A 213 -7.87 5.41 -16.70
C GLN A 213 -6.64 6.30 -16.54
N GLN A 214 -6.43 7.18 -17.50
CA GLN A 214 -5.45 8.26 -17.40
C GLN A 214 -6.13 9.46 -16.73
N GLY A 215 -5.78 9.72 -15.46
CA GLY A 215 -6.21 10.91 -14.74
C GLY A 215 -6.90 10.63 -13.39
N LEU A 216 -7.19 11.68 -12.67
CA LEU A 216 -7.95 11.66 -11.42
C LEU A 216 -9.42 11.42 -11.75
N ASN A 217 -9.93 10.26 -11.41
CA ASN A 217 -11.31 9.84 -11.72
C ASN A 217 -12.17 9.65 -10.46
N GLY A 218 -11.73 10.17 -9.32
CA GLY A 218 -12.46 10.05 -8.07
C GLY A 218 -12.49 8.63 -7.50
N GLN A 219 -11.55 7.79 -7.91
CA GLN A 219 -11.45 6.42 -7.41
C GLN A 219 -11.31 6.40 -5.89
N GLN A 220 -12.14 5.63 -5.23
CA GLN A 220 -12.09 5.45 -3.79
C GLN A 220 -11.11 4.33 -3.43
N GLU A 221 -10.45 4.51 -2.30
CA GLU A 221 -9.51 3.57 -1.72
C GLU A 221 -9.93 3.28 -0.28
N ILE A 222 -9.79 2.04 0.16
CA ILE A 222 -9.98 1.66 1.57
C ILE A 222 -8.61 1.36 2.16
N VAL A 223 -8.18 2.20 3.08
CA VAL A 223 -6.92 2.04 3.81
C VAL A 223 -7.22 1.42 5.17
N ILE A 224 -6.58 0.29 5.47
CA ILE A 224 -6.70 -0.39 6.77
C ILE A 224 -5.50 -0.01 7.62
N ILE A 225 -5.76 0.69 8.72
CA ILE A 225 -4.75 1.23 9.63
C ILE A 225 -4.75 0.50 10.97
N SER A 226 -3.59 0.46 11.59
CA SER A 226 -3.38 -0.09 12.94
C SER A 226 -3.50 1.02 13.97
N VAL A 227 -4.41 0.85 14.94
CA VAL A 227 -4.71 1.84 15.98
C VAL A 227 -4.97 1.17 17.32
N ASN A 228 -4.80 1.89 18.43
CA ASN A 228 -5.24 1.39 19.73
C ASN A 228 -6.76 1.56 19.91
N SER A 229 -7.32 1.08 21.03
CA SER A 229 -8.78 1.12 21.29
C SER A 229 -9.34 2.52 21.27
N GLN A 230 -8.68 3.45 21.95
CA GLN A 230 -9.13 4.86 22.05
C GLN A 230 -9.05 5.55 20.68
N GLN A 231 -7.96 5.30 19.93
CA GLN A 231 -7.80 5.83 18.59
C GLN A 231 -8.89 5.30 17.63
N ALA A 232 -9.31 4.03 17.79
CA ALA A 232 -10.37 3.47 16.96
C ALA A 232 -11.72 4.21 17.13
N GLU A 233 -12.05 4.62 18.35
CA GLU A 233 -13.23 5.45 18.63
C GLU A 233 -13.10 6.84 18.00
N VAL A 234 -11.91 7.45 18.11
CA VAL A 234 -11.61 8.74 17.51
C VAL A 234 -11.73 8.69 15.98
N VAL A 235 -11.17 7.64 15.34
CA VAL A 235 -11.30 7.43 13.89
C VAL A 235 -12.76 7.30 13.50
N LYS A 236 -13.53 6.52 14.27
CA LYS A 236 -14.96 6.33 13.97
C LYS A 236 -15.75 7.62 14.08
N PHE A 237 -15.49 8.43 15.10
CA PHE A 237 -16.09 9.75 15.24
C PHE A 237 -15.73 10.66 14.06
N ALA A 238 -14.44 10.71 13.70
CA ALA A 238 -13.97 11.50 12.57
C ALA A 238 -14.63 11.11 11.23
N GLN A 239 -14.87 9.82 11.02
CA GLN A 239 -15.58 9.33 9.83
C GLN A 239 -17.08 9.70 9.80
N LEU A 240 -17.72 9.83 10.97
CA LEU A 240 -19.15 10.17 11.05
C LEU A 240 -19.40 11.67 10.88
N ASP A 241 -18.54 12.48 11.45
CA ASP A 241 -18.79 13.91 11.61
C ASP A 241 -17.80 14.82 10.91
N GLY A 242 -16.65 14.30 10.48
CA GLY A 242 -15.60 15.07 9.84
C GLY A 242 -15.34 14.65 8.40
N ASN A 243 -14.51 15.43 7.73
CA ASN A 243 -13.88 15.08 6.47
C ASN A 243 -12.46 14.60 6.78
N VAL A 244 -12.18 13.34 6.47
CA VAL A 244 -10.91 12.67 6.80
C VAL A 244 -9.98 12.71 5.60
N SER A 245 -8.73 13.12 5.85
CA SER A 245 -7.63 13.03 4.90
C SER A 245 -6.44 12.33 5.55
N LEU A 246 -5.75 11.48 4.81
CA LEU A 246 -4.52 10.83 5.24
C LEU A 246 -3.32 11.58 4.68
N VAL A 247 -2.27 11.68 5.47
CA VAL A 247 -0.99 12.31 5.12
C VAL A 247 0.09 11.26 5.27
N LEU A 248 0.86 11.03 4.21
CA LEU A 248 1.93 10.04 4.21
C LEU A 248 3.15 10.57 4.97
N ARG A 249 3.72 9.74 5.87
CA ARG A 249 4.95 10.06 6.60
C ARG A 249 6.13 9.25 6.09
N ASN A 250 7.33 9.76 6.39
CA ASN A 250 8.56 9.04 6.09
C ASN A 250 8.69 7.80 6.98
N ALA A 251 8.82 6.62 6.37
CA ALA A 251 8.97 5.36 7.10
C ALA A 251 10.22 5.33 8.00
N GLY A 252 11.30 6.04 7.62
CA GLY A 252 12.53 6.11 8.41
C GLY A 252 12.38 6.76 9.79
N GLU A 253 11.28 7.46 10.07
CA GLU A 253 11.01 8.06 11.39
C GLU A 253 10.53 7.02 12.42
N PHE A 254 10.16 5.83 11.98
CA PHE A 254 9.53 4.80 12.79
C PHE A 254 10.43 3.58 13.06
N PHE A 255 11.67 3.63 12.60
CA PHE A 255 12.64 2.56 12.81
C PHE A 255 13.99 3.14 13.22
N ASP A 256 14.65 2.48 14.19
CA ASP A 256 16.02 2.83 14.56
C ASP A 256 16.96 2.54 13.38
N PRO A 257 17.77 3.52 12.92
CA PRO A 257 18.60 3.37 11.74
C PRO A 257 19.73 2.33 11.90
N ASN A 258 20.07 1.94 13.15
CA ASN A 258 21.15 1.00 13.41
C ASN A 258 20.64 -0.43 13.64
N THR A 259 19.50 -0.55 14.36
CA THR A 259 18.96 -1.87 14.76
C THR A 259 17.74 -2.27 13.91
N ASN A 260 17.16 -1.33 13.17
CA ASN A 260 15.90 -1.48 12.44
C ASN A 260 14.72 -1.95 13.31
N GLU A 261 14.83 -1.75 14.61
CA GLU A 261 13.72 -2.00 15.52
C GLU A 261 12.68 -0.89 15.42
N PRO A 262 11.38 -1.22 15.52
CA PRO A 262 10.34 -0.19 15.54
C PRO A 262 10.50 0.73 16.74
N ILE A 263 10.48 2.04 16.49
CA ILE A 263 10.48 3.07 17.52
C ILE A 263 9.12 3.78 17.57
N PRO A 264 8.69 4.26 18.74
CA PRO A 264 7.45 5.02 18.85
C PRO A 264 7.51 6.31 18.02
N ALA A 265 6.42 6.61 17.32
CA ALA A 265 6.27 7.89 16.63
C ALA A 265 6.41 9.05 17.59
N ILE A 266 7.22 10.04 17.24
CA ILE A 266 7.27 11.31 17.95
C ILE A 266 6.13 12.19 17.39
N PRO A 267 5.10 12.52 18.19
CA PRO A 267 3.98 13.31 17.68
C PRO A 267 4.39 14.78 17.54
N ASP A 268 4.02 15.36 16.41
CA ASP A 268 4.13 16.79 16.20
C ASP A 268 3.07 17.54 17.01
N VAL A 269 3.45 18.65 17.62
CA VAL A 269 2.53 19.51 18.34
C VAL A 269 1.90 20.51 17.37
N THR A 270 0.63 20.33 17.08
CA THR A 270 -0.14 21.25 16.22
C THR A 270 -1.32 21.86 16.99
N THR A 271 -1.62 23.13 16.73
CA THR A 271 -2.73 23.85 17.38
C THR A 271 -4.07 23.63 16.67
N GLY A 272 -4.04 23.15 15.42
CA GLY A 272 -5.19 23.14 14.53
C GLY A 272 -5.41 24.52 13.88
N ILE A 273 -6.22 24.55 12.84
CA ILE A 273 -6.47 25.74 12.03
C ILE A 273 -7.97 26.00 11.99
N THR A 274 -8.37 27.26 12.23
CA THR A 274 -9.72 27.78 12.03
C THR A 274 -9.65 28.97 11.08
N LEU A 275 -10.79 29.40 10.55
CA LEU A 275 -10.83 30.59 9.70
C LEU A 275 -10.22 31.82 10.42
N LYS A 276 -10.50 31.96 11.71
CA LYS A 276 -9.92 33.04 12.52
C LYS A 276 -8.38 32.97 12.54
N VAL A 277 -7.81 31.80 12.72
CA VAL A 277 -6.35 31.62 12.72
C VAL A 277 -5.75 31.92 11.35
N LEU A 278 -6.43 31.57 10.26
CA LEU A 278 -5.98 31.90 8.90
C LEU A 278 -5.96 33.41 8.66
N VAL A 279 -6.99 34.10 9.12
CA VAL A 279 -7.11 35.55 8.94
C VAL A 279 -6.20 36.33 9.89
N ASP A 280 -6.23 36.03 11.19
CA ASP A 280 -5.49 36.75 12.23
C ASP A 280 -4.05 36.25 12.41
N GLY A 281 -3.78 35.00 12.00
CA GLY A 281 -2.58 34.26 12.37
C GLY A 281 -1.36 34.45 11.48
N GLY A 282 -1.35 35.46 10.62
CA GLY A 282 -0.18 35.75 9.79
C GLY A 282 -0.06 34.95 8.50
N TYR A 283 -1.08 34.18 8.13
CA TYR A 283 -1.10 33.49 6.84
C TYR A 283 -1.52 34.41 5.65
N GLY A 284 -1.93 35.66 5.95
CA GLY A 284 -2.22 36.69 4.96
C GLY A 284 -3.36 36.35 4.00
N VAL A 285 -4.34 35.55 4.46
CA VAL A 285 -5.41 35.05 3.61
C VAL A 285 -6.39 36.15 3.17
N LEU A 286 -6.61 37.16 4.04
CA LEU A 286 -7.44 38.33 3.74
C LEU A 286 -6.67 39.62 4.05
N PRO A 287 -6.76 40.66 3.18
CA PRO A 287 -6.21 41.97 3.51
C PRO A 287 -6.95 42.57 4.71
N PRO A 288 -6.26 43.28 5.63
CA PRO A 288 -6.87 43.88 6.83
C PRO A 288 -8.02 44.86 6.51
N GLU A 289 -7.95 45.48 5.37
CA GLU A 289 -8.95 46.51 4.90
C GLU A 289 -10.35 45.89 4.66
N VAL A 290 -10.45 44.58 4.44
CA VAL A 290 -11.76 43.91 4.23
C VAL A 290 -12.48 43.69 5.56
N ILE A 291 -11.74 43.69 6.70
CA ILE A 291 -12.28 43.48 8.05
C ILE A 291 -12.87 44.78 8.62
N GLU A 292 -12.30 45.95 8.28
CA GLU A 292 -12.78 47.23 8.72
C GLU A 292 -14.12 47.61 8.10
N ALA A 293 -14.42 47.17 6.85
CA ALA A 293 -15.66 47.48 6.14
C ALA A 293 -16.92 46.80 6.72
N VAL A 294 -16.79 45.89 7.67
CA VAL A 294 -17.89 45.09 8.27
C VAL A 294 -18.35 45.62 9.61
N LEU A 295 -17.62 46.55 10.21
CA LEU A 295 -18.06 47.18 11.45
C LEU A 295 -19.10 48.31 11.14
N PRO A 296 -20.37 48.18 11.59
CA PRO A 296 -21.31 49.28 11.45
C PRO A 296 -20.78 50.49 12.18
N GLU A 297 -20.75 51.65 11.49
CA GLU A 297 -20.51 52.92 12.13
C GLU A 297 -21.41 53.04 13.35
N GLN A 298 -20.84 53.06 14.53
CA GLN A 298 -21.55 53.43 15.73
C GLN A 298 -21.86 54.94 15.60
N ASN A 299 -23.08 55.22 15.18
CA ASN A 299 -23.58 56.60 15.30
C ASN A 299 -23.46 57.02 16.74
N ALA A 300 -22.47 57.85 17.05
CA ALA A 300 -22.38 58.56 18.29
C ALA A 300 -23.59 59.51 18.42
N PRO A 301 -24.19 59.66 19.60
CA PRO A 301 -25.37 60.49 19.84
C PRO A 301 -25.15 61.99 19.61
#